data_34ec21937e13c808dd20167190583922
#
_entry.id   34ec21937e13c808dd20167190583922
#
_cell.length_a   1.000
_cell.length_b   1.000
_cell.length_c   1.000
_cell.angle_alpha   90.00
_cell.angle_beta   90.00
_cell.angle_gamma   90.00
#
_symmetry.space_group_name_H-M   'P 1'
#
loop_
_entity.id
_entity.type
_entity.pdbx_description
1 polymer ?
#
loop_
_entity_poly.entity_id
_entity_poly.type
_entity_poly.pdbx_seq_one_letter_code
_entity_poly.pdbx_strand_id
1 'polypeptide(L)'
;MRLEYSREAITDLKRLRAFIAEHNPGAASRISSELKQGVQSLTSCPKLGRRVLQAPDPETIRDLVLGKYIVRYLLLQERVVVLRVWHHLEER
;
A
#
# COMPACT_ATOMS: atom_id res chain seq x y z
N MET A 1 15.98 -0.45 6.77
CA MET A 1 14.69 -1.10 7.10
C MET A 1 14.24 -1.95 5.94
N ARG A 2 13.78 -3.17 6.21
CA ARG A 2 13.32 -4.08 5.17
C ARG A 2 11.87 -3.81 4.81
N LEU A 3 11.54 -4.03 3.54
CA LEU A 3 10.18 -3.91 3.02
C LEU A 3 9.71 -5.29 2.59
N GLU A 4 8.58 -5.72 3.12
CA GLU A 4 7.99 -7.02 2.82
C GLU A 4 6.52 -6.84 2.43
N TYR A 5 5.98 -7.80 1.69
CA TYR A 5 4.58 -7.79 1.27
C TYR A 5 3.90 -9.06 1.77
N SER A 6 2.73 -8.90 2.37
CA SER A 6 1.90 -10.05 2.71
C SER A 6 1.37 -10.72 1.44
N ARG A 7 0.91 -11.97 1.58
CA ARG A 7 0.26 -12.68 0.48
C ARG A 7 -0.95 -11.91 -0.03
N GLU A 8 -1.75 -11.35 0.88
CA GLU A 8 -2.95 -10.59 0.57
C GLU A 8 -2.60 -9.32 -0.20
N ALA A 9 -1.51 -8.64 0.17
CA ALA A 9 -1.05 -7.44 -0.53
C ALA A 9 -0.62 -7.76 -1.96
N ILE A 10 0.07 -8.88 -2.16
CA ILE A 10 0.48 -9.31 -3.51
C ILE A 10 -0.75 -9.60 -4.37
N THR A 11 -1.74 -10.28 -3.80
CA THR A 11 -3.01 -10.54 -4.50
C THR A 11 -3.72 -9.24 -4.84
N ASP A 12 -3.76 -8.29 -3.90
CA ASP A 12 -4.35 -6.97 -4.13
C ASP A 12 -3.66 -6.25 -5.30
N LEU A 13 -2.32 -6.26 -5.31
CA LEU A 13 -1.55 -5.58 -6.37
C LEU A 13 -1.81 -6.21 -7.74
N LYS A 14 -1.90 -7.53 -7.82
CA LYS A 14 -2.22 -8.21 -9.06
C LYS A 14 -3.64 -7.86 -9.55
N ARG A 15 -4.60 -7.84 -8.63
CA ARG A 15 -5.98 -7.46 -8.95
C ARG A 15 -6.06 -6.02 -9.46
N LEU A 16 -5.42 -5.09 -8.77
CA LEU A 16 -5.45 -3.68 -9.15
C LEU A 16 -4.75 -3.46 -10.49
N ARG A 17 -3.63 -4.12 -10.73
CA ARG A 17 -2.92 -4.00 -11.99
C ARG A 17 -3.78 -4.49 -13.16
N ALA A 18 -4.45 -5.62 -13.00
CA ALA A 18 -5.34 -6.16 -14.03
C ALA A 18 -6.52 -5.21 -14.29
N PHE A 19 -7.13 -4.69 -13.23
CA PHE A 19 -8.24 -3.76 -13.32
C PHE A 19 -7.83 -2.48 -14.06
N ILE A 20 -6.70 -1.90 -13.71
CA ILE A 20 -6.22 -0.66 -14.33
C ILE A 20 -5.88 -0.90 -15.79
N ALA A 21 -5.23 -2.02 -16.11
CA ALA A 21 -4.87 -2.36 -17.48
C ALA A 21 -6.10 -2.54 -18.37
N GLU A 22 -7.18 -3.10 -17.80
CA GLU A 22 -8.44 -3.30 -18.52
C GLU A 22 -9.13 -1.97 -18.82
N HIS A 23 -9.14 -1.06 -17.85
CA HIS A 23 -9.89 0.21 -17.95
C HIS A 23 -9.05 1.35 -18.53
N ASN A 24 -7.75 1.34 -18.30
CA ASN A 24 -6.84 2.38 -18.80
C ASN A 24 -5.43 1.82 -18.97
N PRO A 25 -5.17 1.09 -20.07
CA PRO A 25 -3.86 0.45 -20.28
C PRO A 25 -2.69 1.43 -20.23
N GLY A 26 -2.89 2.65 -20.72
CA GLY A 26 -1.85 3.67 -20.73
C GLY A 26 -1.46 4.17 -19.33
N ALA A 27 -2.35 4.04 -18.36
CA ALA A 27 -2.08 4.46 -17.00
C ALA A 27 -1.53 3.35 -16.12
N ALA A 28 -1.71 2.08 -16.50
CA ALA A 28 -1.38 0.94 -15.63
C ALA A 28 0.09 0.94 -15.20
N SER A 29 1.00 1.14 -16.16
CA SER A 29 2.44 1.14 -15.87
C SER A 29 2.83 2.33 -14.98
N ARG A 30 2.28 3.51 -15.25
CA ARG A 30 2.55 4.72 -14.47
C ARG A 30 2.08 4.55 -13.04
N ILE A 31 0.86 4.07 -12.84
CA ILE A 31 0.28 3.88 -11.50
C ILE A 31 1.06 2.81 -10.73
N SER A 32 1.44 1.72 -11.38
CA SER A 32 2.26 0.67 -10.75
C SER A 32 3.60 1.24 -10.26
N SER A 33 4.25 2.09 -11.07
CA SER A 33 5.49 2.74 -10.68
C SER A 33 5.30 3.71 -9.52
N GLU A 34 4.23 4.50 -9.54
CA GLU A 34 3.93 5.43 -8.46
C GLU A 34 3.66 4.72 -7.13
N LEU A 35 2.92 3.60 -7.17
CA LEU A 35 2.67 2.78 -5.99
C LEU A 35 3.98 2.20 -5.45
N LYS A 36 4.80 1.65 -6.33
CA LYS A 36 6.08 1.06 -5.94
C LYS A 36 7.00 2.10 -5.28
N GLN A 37 7.11 3.27 -5.89
CA GLN A 37 7.94 4.35 -5.35
C GLN A 37 7.42 4.85 -4.00
N GLY A 38 6.11 5.03 -3.89
CA GLY A 38 5.48 5.46 -2.65
C GLY A 38 5.69 4.47 -1.52
N VAL A 39 5.51 3.19 -1.80
CA VAL A 39 5.73 2.14 -0.80
C VAL A 39 7.22 2.06 -0.42
N GLN A 40 8.11 2.20 -1.40
CA GLN A 40 9.55 2.19 -1.15
C GLN A 40 9.98 3.31 -0.22
N SER A 41 9.30 4.47 -0.26
CA SER A 41 9.60 5.59 0.62
C SER A 41 9.40 5.26 2.10
N LEU A 42 8.63 4.23 2.42
CA LEU A 42 8.42 3.78 3.80
C LEU A 42 9.69 3.23 4.44
N THR A 43 10.67 2.81 3.65
CA THR A 43 11.96 2.34 4.19
C THR A 43 12.77 3.48 4.79
N SER A 44 12.56 4.70 4.30
CA SER A 44 13.24 5.91 4.82
C SER A 44 12.35 6.67 5.79
N CYS A 45 11.03 6.66 5.57
CA CYS A 45 10.05 7.40 6.37
C CYS A 45 8.93 6.45 6.80
N PRO A 46 9.19 5.53 7.74
CA PRO A 46 8.20 4.49 8.08
C PRO A 46 6.93 5.02 8.74
N LYS A 47 6.96 6.20 9.31
CA LYS A 47 5.79 6.83 9.93
C LYS A 47 5.06 7.79 9.01
N LEU A 48 5.34 7.73 7.72
CA LEU A 48 4.72 8.59 6.73
C LEU A 48 3.21 8.40 6.64
N GLY A 49 2.72 7.15 6.77
CA GLY A 49 1.30 6.85 6.80
C GLY A 49 0.65 7.31 8.10
N ARG A 50 -0.65 7.56 8.05
CA ARG A 50 -1.41 7.97 9.22
C ARG A 50 -1.82 6.74 10.05
N ARG A 51 -2.01 6.94 11.35
CA ARG A 51 -2.42 5.87 12.24
C ARG A 51 -3.84 5.39 11.91
N VAL A 52 -4.06 4.09 12.02
CA VAL A 52 -5.40 3.49 11.87
C VAL A 52 -5.98 3.34 13.26
N LEU A 53 -6.84 4.28 13.67
CA LEU A 53 -7.31 4.36 15.05
C LEU A 53 -8.16 3.17 15.47
N GLN A 54 -8.81 2.49 14.52
CA GLN A 54 -9.61 1.30 14.77
C GLN A 54 -8.78 0.04 14.94
N ALA A 55 -7.48 0.09 14.63
CA ALA A 55 -6.60 -1.06 14.79
C ALA A 55 -6.34 -1.33 16.26
N PRO A 56 -6.06 -2.59 16.64
CA PRO A 56 -5.69 -2.93 18.02
C PRO A 56 -4.48 -2.14 18.52
N ASP A 57 -3.53 -1.86 17.61
CA ASP A 57 -2.38 -1.02 17.91
C ASP A 57 -2.19 0.02 16.79
N PRO A 58 -2.79 1.21 16.94
CA PRO A 58 -2.73 2.24 15.90
C PRO A 58 -1.31 2.76 15.62
N GLU A 59 -0.38 2.58 16.54
CA GLU A 59 1.00 3.00 16.31
C GLU A 59 1.72 2.10 15.30
N THR A 60 1.35 0.82 15.25
CA THR A 60 2.01 -0.14 14.36
C THR A 60 1.30 -0.33 13.03
N ILE A 61 0.00 -0.02 12.95
CA ILE A 61 -0.76 -0.16 11.70
C ILE A 61 -1.09 1.22 11.17
N ARG A 62 -0.65 1.48 9.93
CA ARG A 62 -0.78 2.78 9.29
C ARG A 62 -1.29 2.64 7.87
N ASP A 63 -1.95 3.70 7.39
CA ASP A 63 -2.41 3.81 6.01
C ASP A 63 -1.66 4.93 5.31
N LEU A 64 -0.99 4.58 4.21
CA LEU A 64 -0.35 5.53 3.33
C LEU A 64 -1.28 5.79 2.15
N VAL A 65 -1.64 7.05 1.93
CA VAL A 65 -2.49 7.44 0.81
C VAL A 65 -1.60 7.88 -0.35
N LEU A 66 -1.71 7.16 -1.46
CA LEU A 66 -0.96 7.44 -2.69
C LEU A 66 -1.96 7.71 -3.81
N GLY A 67 -2.27 8.99 -4.04
CA GLY A 67 -3.31 9.37 -4.98
C GLY A 67 -4.65 8.80 -4.56
N LYS A 68 -5.21 7.93 -5.41
CA LYS A 68 -6.50 7.28 -5.16
C LYS A 68 -6.37 5.91 -4.49
N TYR A 69 -5.18 5.53 -4.09
CA TYR A 69 -4.91 4.21 -3.53
C TYR A 69 -4.51 4.34 -2.07
N ILE A 70 -4.87 3.34 -1.29
CA ILE A 70 -4.50 3.24 0.12
C ILE A 70 -3.63 2.00 0.29
N VAL A 71 -2.50 2.18 0.97
CA VAL A 71 -1.57 1.10 1.31
C VAL A 71 -1.58 0.97 2.82
N ARG A 72 -2.14 -0.12 3.33
CA ARG A 72 -2.12 -0.42 4.76
C ARG A 72 -0.90 -1.24 5.07
N TYR A 73 -0.12 -0.81 6.05
CA TYR A 73 1.12 -1.49 6.40
C TYR A 73 1.30 -1.62 7.90
N LEU A 74 2.09 -2.63 8.26
CA LEU A 74 2.49 -2.91 9.64
C LEU A 74 3.92 -2.41 9.81
N LEU A 75 4.13 -1.54 10.80
CA LEU A 75 5.44 -1.01 11.12
C LEU A 75 6.02 -1.79 12.29
N LEU A 76 7.06 -2.56 12.03
CA LEU A 76 7.81 -3.29 13.02
C LEU A 76 9.18 -2.60 13.20
N GLN A 77 9.96 -3.07 14.17
CA GLN A 77 11.21 -2.39 14.55
C GLN A 77 12.20 -2.28 13.39
N GLU A 78 12.36 -3.35 12.60
CA GLU A 78 13.34 -3.37 11.51
C GLU A 78 12.75 -3.63 10.14
N ARG A 79 11.42 -3.65 10.02
CA ARG A 79 10.76 -3.92 8.75
C ARG A 79 9.39 -3.30 8.67
N VAL A 80 8.98 -3.05 7.45
CA VAL A 80 7.63 -2.62 7.09
C VAL A 80 6.99 -3.75 6.30
N VAL A 81 5.81 -4.18 6.70
CA VAL A 81 5.06 -5.22 6.00
C VAL A 81 3.81 -4.60 5.39
N VAL A 82 3.72 -4.59 4.06
CA VAL A 82 2.50 -4.13 3.38
C VAL A 82 1.45 -5.22 3.56
N LEU A 83 0.35 -4.87 4.21
CA LEU A 83 -0.73 -5.81 4.54
C LEU A 83 -1.80 -5.86 3.46
N ARG A 84 -2.26 -4.71 2.99
CA ARG A 84 -3.32 -4.61 2.00
C ARG A 84 -3.12 -3.37 1.13
N VAL A 85 -3.61 -3.44 -0.11
CA VAL A 85 -3.64 -2.29 -1.03
C VAL A 85 -5.01 -2.26 -1.71
N TRP A 86 -5.63 -1.07 -1.77
CA TRP A 86 -6.93 -0.94 -2.45
C TRP A 86 -7.12 0.46 -3.03
N HIS A 87 -8.05 0.57 -3.95
CA HIS A 87 -8.52 1.86 -4.48
C HIS A 87 -9.53 2.44 -3.49
N HIS A 88 -9.52 3.77 -3.30
CA HIS A 88 -10.36 4.41 -2.28
C HIS A 88 -11.85 4.19 -2.44
N LEU A 89 -12.30 3.81 -3.64
CA LEU A 89 -13.71 3.51 -3.89
C LEU A 89 -14.09 2.05 -3.62
N GLU A 90 -13.12 1.18 -3.36
CA GLU A 90 -13.43 -0.19 -2.98
C GLU A 90 -13.88 -0.25 -1.52
N GLU A 91 -14.81 -1.15 -1.22
CA GLU A 91 -15.22 -1.40 0.16
C GLU A 91 -14.22 -2.30 0.87
N ARG A 92 -13.87 -1.94 2.12
CA ARG A 92 -12.93 -2.71 2.95
C ARG A 92 -13.35 -2.70 4.42
#